data_01128a39a3515760a9f7ba32ed790020
#
_entry.id   01128a39a3515760a9f7ba32ed790020
#
_cell.length_a   1.000
_cell.length_b   1.000
_cell.length_c   1.000
_cell.angle_alpha   90.00
_cell.angle_beta   90.00
_cell.angle_gamma   90.00
#
_symmetry.space_group_name_H-M   'P 1'
#
loop_
_entity.id
_entity.type
_entity.pdbx_description
1 polymer ?
#
loop_
_entity_poly.entity_id
_entity_poly.type
_entity_poly.pdbx_seq_one_letter_code
_entity_poly.pdbx_strand_id
1 'polypeptide(L)'
;MRYDFTSHMERHGKDSIAVDGLGTGFAPEPPEEGFDVIPMWVADMNFPTVPTVTDAIIERAKHPAFGYFSPTDEYYDSIIRWQETRNGVTGLAPEHIGYENGVLGGVVATLNSFVAPGDKVLLHSPTYIGFTKSLENNGLSIVHSPLKIDEDGVWRMDFEDMEAKLAQNDIHAAVFCSPHNPCGRVWERWEVERAMELYRKYDCVVVSDEIWSDLILPGHRHVPTQSVSDDARRRTVALYAPSKTFNLAGLVGSYHVIYDKSLRDRVTSRSSKCHYNDMNVLSMHALVGAYRPEGYEWVDELT
;
A
#
# COMPACT_ATOMS: atom_id res chain seq x y z
N MET A 1 -20.76 -18.91 5.61
CA MET A 1 -19.38 -18.51 5.32
C MET A 1 -18.63 -19.70 4.72
N ARG A 2 -17.93 -19.50 3.63
CA ARG A 2 -17.09 -20.52 2.99
C ARG A 2 -15.72 -20.62 3.65
N TYR A 3 -15.28 -19.52 4.25
CA TYR A 3 -13.98 -19.37 4.89
C TYR A 3 -14.10 -19.25 6.40
N ASP A 4 -13.07 -19.66 7.12
CA ASP A 4 -13.04 -19.61 8.57
C ASP A 4 -12.31 -18.35 9.04
N PHE A 5 -13.09 -17.37 9.50
CA PHE A 5 -12.59 -16.13 10.10
C PHE A 5 -12.77 -16.11 11.63
N THR A 6 -13.22 -17.21 12.23
CA THR A 6 -13.56 -17.29 13.66
C THR A 6 -12.59 -18.13 14.47
N SER A 7 -11.91 -19.08 13.82
CA SER A 7 -10.89 -19.91 14.49
C SER A 7 -9.56 -19.17 14.57
N HIS A 8 -8.93 -19.22 15.74
CA HIS A 8 -7.60 -18.66 15.93
C HIS A 8 -6.53 -19.67 15.51
N MET A 9 -5.65 -19.23 14.62
CA MET A 9 -4.42 -19.96 14.33
C MET A 9 -3.43 -19.79 15.48
N GLU A 10 -2.85 -20.90 15.98
CA GLU A 10 -1.68 -20.82 16.85
C GLU A 10 -0.48 -20.24 16.08
N ARG A 11 0.00 -19.11 16.56
CA ARG A 11 1.06 -18.34 15.91
C ARG A 11 2.36 -18.28 16.70
N HIS A 12 2.35 -18.72 17.96
CA HIS A 12 3.54 -18.75 18.78
C HIS A 12 4.57 -19.75 18.23
N GLY A 13 5.81 -19.31 18.09
CA GLY A 13 6.88 -20.11 17.48
C GLY A 13 6.69 -20.39 15.97
N LYS A 14 5.91 -19.54 15.28
CA LYS A 14 5.64 -19.59 13.83
C LYS A 14 6.07 -18.31 13.11
N ASP A 15 7.16 -17.72 13.56
CA ASP A 15 7.74 -16.49 12.99
C ASP A 15 6.80 -15.27 13.00
N SER A 16 5.87 -15.24 13.98
CA SER A 16 4.88 -14.17 14.09
C SER A 16 5.41 -13.04 15.00
N ILE A 17 5.81 -11.93 14.40
CA ILE A 17 6.21 -10.75 15.18
C ILE A 17 5.09 -10.25 16.10
N ALA A 18 3.84 -10.44 15.72
CA ALA A 18 2.68 -10.01 16.51
C ALA A 18 2.64 -10.66 17.90
N VAL A 19 3.12 -11.92 17.99
CA VAL A 19 3.12 -12.74 19.21
C VAL A 19 4.52 -12.89 19.77
N ASP A 20 5.47 -13.36 18.93
CA ASP A 20 6.83 -13.69 19.37
C ASP A 20 7.72 -12.45 19.59
N GLY A 21 7.29 -11.30 19.06
CA GLY A 21 8.02 -10.03 19.19
C GLY A 21 7.69 -9.22 20.43
N LEU A 22 6.71 -9.62 21.23
CA LEU A 22 6.31 -8.88 22.43
C LEU A 22 7.48 -8.68 23.40
N GLY A 23 7.60 -7.48 24.00
CA GLY A 23 8.69 -7.11 24.89
C GLY A 23 10.03 -6.86 24.18
N THR A 24 10.08 -6.85 22.82
CA THR A 24 11.31 -6.59 22.07
C THR A 24 11.19 -5.36 21.16
N GLY A 25 12.27 -4.59 21.07
CA GLY A 25 12.35 -3.43 20.17
C GLY A 25 11.28 -2.38 20.44
N PHE A 26 10.37 -2.19 19.48
CA PHE A 26 9.24 -1.23 19.57
C PHE A 26 7.89 -1.92 19.87
N ALA A 27 7.89 -3.23 20.06
CA ALA A 27 6.69 -3.97 20.42
C ALA A 27 6.21 -3.63 21.84
N PRO A 28 4.90 -3.71 22.12
CA PRO A 28 4.39 -3.57 23.46
C PRO A 28 4.91 -4.69 24.38
N GLU A 29 4.89 -4.44 25.67
CA GLU A 29 5.17 -5.47 26.67
C GLU A 29 4.13 -6.61 26.58
N PRO A 30 4.52 -7.85 26.94
CA PRO A 30 3.57 -8.94 27.07
C PRO A 30 2.47 -8.59 28.09
N PRO A 31 1.25 -9.18 27.98
CA PRO A 31 0.24 -9.01 29.00
C PRO A 31 0.72 -9.55 30.35
N GLU A 32 0.10 -9.08 31.43
CA GLU A 32 0.34 -9.60 32.77
C GLU A 32 0.00 -11.09 32.87
N GLU A 33 0.65 -11.79 33.80
CA GLU A 33 0.40 -13.21 34.02
C GLU A 33 -1.09 -13.49 34.29
N GLY A 34 -1.64 -14.46 33.56
CA GLY A 34 -3.06 -14.86 33.64
C GLY A 34 -3.97 -14.21 32.58
N PHE A 35 -3.44 -13.34 31.74
CA PHE A 35 -4.18 -12.78 30.60
C PHE A 35 -3.74 -13.43 29.28
N ASP A 36 -4.70 -13.59 28.36
CA ASP A 36 -4.43 -14.07 27.02
C ASP A 36 -3.68 -13.04 26.18
N VAL A 37 -2.79 -13.52 25.32
CA VAL A 37 -2.11 -12.67 24.32
C VAL A 37 -3.07 -12.40 23.17
N ILE A 38 -3.56 -11.16 23.06
CA ILE A 38 -4.40 -10.69 21.97
C ILE A 38 -3.64 -9.59 21.21
N PRO A 39 -2.87 -9.93 20.17
CA PRO A 39 -2.06 -8.93 19.46
C PRO A 39 -2.94 -8.01 18.63
N MET A 40 -2.84 -6.69 18.88
CA MET A 40 -3.57 -5.63 18.16
C MET A 40 -2.65 -4.47 17.72
N TRP A 41 -1.34 -4.67 17.73
CA TRP A 41 -0.36 -3.60 17.50
C TRP A 41 0.26 -3.61 16.11
N VAL A 42 0.19 -4.72 15.39
CA VAL A 42 0.53 -4.83 13.96
C VAL A 42 -0.69 -5.24 13.16
N ALA A 43 -0.76 -4.81 11.91
CA ALA A 43 -1.82 -5.17 11.00
C ALA A 43 -1.55 -6.58 10.42
N ASP A 44 -1.88 -7.58 11.22
CA ASP A 44 -1.67 -9.01 10.97
C ASP A 44 -2.95 -9.77 11.35
N MET A 45 -3.29 -10.83 10.62
CA MET A 45 -4.52 -11.60 10.82
C MET A 45 -4.23 -12.92 11.53
N ASN A 46 -5.14 -13.35 12.40
CA ASN A 46 -5.02 -14.58 13.18
C ASN A 46 -5.82 -15.75 12.59
N PHE A 47 -6.25 -15.66 11.35
CA PHE A 47 -6.94 -16.72 10.60
C PHE A 47 -6.21 -16.98 9.26
N PRO A 48 -6.45 -18.16 8.63
CA PRO A 48 -5.77 -18.52 7.39
C PRO A 48 -6.07 -17.55 6.25
N THR A 49 -5.05 -17.26 5.43
CA THR A 49 -5.27 -16.59 4.14
C THR A 49 -6.06 -17.51 3.20
N VAL A 50 -6.50 -16.98 2.06
CA VAL A 50 -7.19 -17.78 1.03
C VAL A 50 -6.32 -18.97 0.58
N PRO A 51 -6.88 -20.20 0.52
CA PRO A 51 -6.09 -21.41 0.24
C PRO A 51 -5.30 -21.38 -1.07
N THR A 52 -5.82 -20.68 -2.08
CA THR A 52 -5.18 -20.53 -3.40
C THR A 52 -3.79 -19.87 -3.35
N VAL A 53 -3.50 -19.09 -2.33
CA VAL A 53 -2.16 -18.53 -2.08
C VAL A 53 -1.17 -19.65 -1.74
N THR A 54 -1.52 -20.45 -0.73
CA THR A 54 -0.68 -21.56 -0.27
C THR A 54 -0.49 -22.61 -1.38
N ASP A 55 -1.56 -22.93 -2.11
CA ASP A 55 -1.52 -23.88 -3.22
C ASP A 55 -0.59 -23.41 -4.34
N ALA A 56 -0.64 -22.14 -4.70
CA ALA A 56 0.23 -21.56 -5.74
C ALA A 56 1.72 -21.60 -5.32
N ILE A 57 2.02 -21.28 -4.07
CA ILE A 57 3.38 -21.34 -3.53
C ILE A 57 3.90 -22.79 -3.53
N ILE A 58 3.10 -23.74 -3.02
CA ILE A 58 3.46 -25.16 -2.96
C ILE A 58 3.71 -25.71 -4.37
N GLU A 59 2.80 -25.43 -5.31
CA GLU A 59 2.94 -25.88 -6.69
C GLU A 59 4.24 -25.36 -7.32
N ARG A 60 4.55 -24.09 -7.14
CA ARG A 60 5.83 -23.52 -7.60
C ARG A 60 7.03 -24.17 -6.92
N ALA A 61 6.94 -24.44 -5.62
CA ALA A 61 8.04 -25.02 -4.83
C ALA A 61 8.34 -26.49 -5.18
N LYS A 62 7.38 -27.22 -5.74
CA LYS A 62 7.60 -28.59 -6.24
C LYS A 62 8.64 -28.65 -7.37
N HIS A 63 8.82 -27.56 -8.13
CA HIS A 63 9.91 -27.42 -9.07
C HIS A 63 11.15 -26.88 -8.36
N PRO A 64 12.17 -27.69 -8.10
CA PRO A 64 13.28 -27.36 -7.16
C PRO A 64 14.37 -26.45 -7.74
N ALA A 65 14.07 -25.70 -8.78
CA ALA A 65 14.97 -24.70 -9.37
C ALA A 65 14.41 -23.27 -9.15
N PHE A 66 15.20 -22.44 -8.43
CA PHE A 66 14.85 -21.07 -8.08
C PHE A 66 15.85 -20.08 -8.72
N GLY A 67 16.21 -20.34 -9.97
CA GLY A 67 17.10 -19.47 -10.74
C GLY A 67 16.45 -18.18 -11.22
N TYR A 68 17.15 -17.45 -12.08
CA TYR A 68 16.61 -16.23 -12.67
C TYR A 68 15.30 -16.48 -13.41
N PHE A 69 14.37 -15.54 -13.29
CA PHE A 69 13.06 -15.61 -13.95
C PHE A 69 12.62 -14.21 -14.38
N SER A 70 11.58 -14.17 -15.20
CA SER A 70 10.85 -12.94 -15.54
C SER A 70 9.42 -13.06 -15.06
N PRO A 71 8.76 -11.94 -14.70
CA PRO A 71 7.32 -11.95 -14.44
C PRO A 71 6.56 -12.52 -15.63
N THR A 72 5.53 -13.32 -15.33
CA THR A 72 4.69 -13.96 -16.35
C THR A 72 3.54 -13.05 -16.80
N ASP A 73 2.97 -13.33 -17.98
CA ASP A 73 1.75 -12.64 -18.43
C ASP A 73 0.62 -12.84 -17.41
N GLU A 74 0.50 -14.02 -16.79
CA GLU A 74 -0.50 -14.30 -15.74
C GLU A 74 -0.37 -13.37 -14.53
N TYR A 75 0.84 -12.97 -14.16
CA TYR A 75 1.07 -12.00 -13.09
C TYR A 75 0.45 -10.64 -13.44
N TYR A 76 0.75 -10.11 -14.61
CA TYR A 76 0.19 -8.83 -15.06
C TYR A 76 -1.31 -8.90 -15.26
N ASP A 77 -1.81 -9.94 -15.90
CA ASP A 77 -3.24 -10.15 -16.12
C ASP A 77 -4.02 -10.28 -14.81
N SER A 78 -3.44 -10.90 -13.80
CA SER A 78 -4.05 -10.99 -12.46
C SER A 78 -4.21 -9.63 -11.82
N ILE A 79 -3.19 -8.78 -11.89
CA ILE A 79 -3.23 -7.40 -11.37
C ILE A 79 -4.26 -6.57 -12.16
N ILE A 80 -4.23 -6.64 -13.48
CA ILE A 80 -5.15 -5.87 -14.33
C ILE A 80 -6.60 -6.24 -14.01
N ARG A 81 -6.93 -7.53 -14.00
CA ARG A 81 -8.28 -8.00 -13.64
C ARG A 81 -8.70 -7.58 -12.25
N TRP A 82 -7.79 -7.69 -11.27
CA TRP A 82 -8.07 -7.27 -9.89
C TRP A 82 -8.40 -5.79 -9.82
N GLN A 83 -7.58 -4.95 -10.41
CA GLN A 83 -7.76 -3.49 -10.40
C GLN A 83 -9.03 -3.06 -11.15
N GLU A 84 -9.34 -3.68 -12.29
CA GLU A 84 -10.57 -3.40 -13.03
C GLU A 84 -11.81 -3.80 -12.24
N THR A 85 -11.81 -5.00 -11.67
CA THR A 85 -13.01 -5.56 -11.02
C THR A 85 -13.28 -4.93 -9.66
N ARG A 86 -12.25 -4.79 -8.81
CA ARG A 86 -12.43 -4.29 -7.45
C ARG A 86 -12.39 -2.76 -7.38
N ASN A 87 -11.45 -2.14 -8.05
CA ASN A 87 -11.22 -0.71 -7.95
C ASN A 87 -11.79 0.10 -9.12
N GLY A 88 -12.29 -0.55 -10.17
CA GLY A 88 -12.83 0.11 -11.35
C GLY A 88 -11.77 0.87 -12.16
N VAL A 89 -10.51 0.47 -12.04
CA VAL A 89 -9.40 1.05 -12.80
C VAL A 89 -9.49 0.59 -14.25
N THR A 90 -9.41 1.52 -15.20
CA THR A 90 -9.52 1.23 -16.64
C THR A 90 -8.27 1.61 -17.40
N GLY A 91 -8.01 0.92 -18.50
CA GLY A 91 -6.88 1.20 -19.39
C GLY A 91 -5.53 0.88 -18.77
N LEU A 92 -5.48 -0.05 -17.80
CA LEU A 92 -4.26 -0.58 -17.25
C LEU A 92 -3.66 -1.59 -18.24
N ALA A 93 -2.34 -1.51 -18.43
CA ALA A 93 -1.58 -2.41 -19.29
C ALA A 93 -0.29 -2.85 -18.57
N PRO A 94 0.34 -3.96 -18.97
CA PRO A 94 1.53 -4.49 -18.30
C PRO A 94 2.65 -3.47 -18.11
N GLU A 95 2.87 -2.58 -19.08
CA GLU A 95 3.89 -1.54 -18.98
C GLU A 95 3.65 -0.50 -17.89
N HIS A 96 2.43 -0.39 -17.37
CA HIS A 96 2.10 0.51 -16.26
C HIS A 96 2.44 -0.07 -14.90
N ILE A 97 2.70 -1.38 -14.84
CA ILE A 97 2.88 -2.15 -13.62
C ILE A 97 4.36 -2.46 -13.40
N GLY A 98 4.87 -2.14 -12.22
CA GLY A 98 6.21 -2.53 -11.82
C GLY A 98 6.24 -3.08 -10.40
N TYR A 99 7.11 -4.05 -10.15
CA TYR A 99 7.29 -4.63 -8.82
C TYR A 99 7.96 -3.64 -7.87
N GLU A 100 7.51 -3.65 -6.62
CA GLU A 100 8.11 -2.91 -5.51
C GLU A 100 8.38 -3.83 -4.32
N ASN A 101 9.48 -3.58 -3.62
CA ASN A 101 9.89 -4.36 -2.45
C ASN A 101 9.19 -3.86 -1.18
N GLY A 102 7.90 -4.09 -1.08
CA GLY A 102 7.02 -3.50 -0.07
C GLY A 102 6.58 -2.07 -0.45
N VAL A 103 5.39 -1.67 0.02
CA VAL A 103 4.85 -0.33 -0.30
C VAL A 103 5.72 0.79 0.26
N LEU A 104 6.25 0.66 1.48
CA LEU A 104 7.19 1.66 2.02
C LEU A 104 8.46 1.80 1.18
N GLY A 105 8.96 0.69 0.68
CA GLY A 105 10.06 0.70 -0.25
C GLY A 105 9.71 1.42 -1.55
N GLY A 106 8.52 1.17 -2.11
CA GLY A 106 8.01 1.88 -3.28
C GLY A 106 7.85 3.39 -3.06
N VAL A 107 7.37 3.80 -1.86
CA VAL A 107 7.31 5.22 -1.46
C VAL A 107 8.71 5.85 -1.54
N VAL A 108 9.70 5.23 -0.90
CA VAL A 108 11.07 5.75 -0.87
C VAL A 108 11.71 5.74 -2.26
N ALA A 109 11.57 4.65 -3.00
CA ALA A 109 12.13 4.52 -4.35
C ALA A 109 11.55 5.59 -5.29
N THR A 110 10.24 5.84 -5.19
CA THR A 110 9.57 6.89 -5.96
C THR A 110 10.08 8.27 -5.54
N LEU A 111 10.03 8.61 -4.26
CA LEU A 111 10.46 9.92 -3.78
C LEU A 111 11.91 10.22 -4.17
N ASN A 112 12.84 9.27 -3.96
CA ASN A 112 14.24 9.40 -4.36
C ASN A 112 14.46 9.60 -5.88
N SER A 113 13.41 9.43 -6.69
CA SER A 113 13.44 9.73 -8.11
C SER A 113 13.12 11.20 -8.42
N PHE A 114 12.49 11.93 -7.48
CA PHE A 114 11.98 13.28 -7.71
C PHE A 114 12.50 14.32 -6.73
N VAL A 115 12.90 13.91 -5.53
CA VAL A 115 13.40 14.77 -4.46
C VAL A 115 14.78 14.36 -3.99
N ALA A 116 15.51 15.27 -3.38
CA ALA A 116 16.84 15.07 -2.81
C ALA A 116 16.80 15.22 -1.27
N PRO A 117 17.80 14.71 -0.54
CA PRO A 117 17.92 14.98 0.88
C PRO A 117 17.87 16.50 1.18
N GLY A 118 17.04 16.87 2.16
CA GLY A 118 16.72 18.26 2.51
C GLY A 118 15.43 18.78 1.89
N ASP A 119 14.95 18.18 0.80
CA ASP A 119 13.68 18.59 0.19
C ASP A 119 12.49 18.24 1.09
N LYS A 120 11.39 18.96 0.88
CA LYS A 120 10.17 18.86 1.66
C LYS A 120 9.15 17.97 0.98
N VAL A 121 8.49 17.11 1.78
CA VAL A 121 7.40 16.23 1.35
C VAL A 121 6.18 16.49 2.22
N LEU A 122 5.02 16.66 1.59
CA LEU A 122 3.76 16.87 2.32
C LEU A 122 3.17 15.52 2.76
N LEU A 123 2.76 15.46 4.02
CA LEU A 123 1.99 14.38 4.63
C LEU A 123 0.76 14.94 5.36
N HIS A 124 -0.37 14.25 5.31
CA HIS A 124 -1.49 14.51 6.23
C HIS A 124 -1.22 13.86 7.59
N SER A 125 -1.54 14.55 8.69
CA SER A 125 -1.38 14.01 10.05
C SER A 125 -2.69 13.95 10.82
N PRO A 126 -2.92 12.93 11.71
CA PRO A 126 -1.97 11.85 12.02
C PRO A 126 -1.68 10.98 10.81
N THR A 127 -0.50 10.35 10.77
CA THR A 127 -0.07 9.53 9.64
C THR A 127 0.57 8.22 10.09
N TYR A 128 0.71 7.29 9.17
CA TYR A 128 1.39 6.05 9.44
C TYR A 128 2.88 6.29 9.75
N ILE A 129 3.34 5.77 10.90
CA ILE A 129 4.71 5.98 11.38
C ILE A 129 5.78 5.47 10.40
N GLY A 130 5.44 4.50 9.55
CA GLY A 130 6.32 4.02 8.50
C GLY A 130 6.69 5.11 7.48
N PHE A 131 5.78 6.04 7.18
CA PHE A 131 6.11 7.18 6.29
C PHE A 131 7.10 8.13 6.96
N THR A 132 6.81 8.59 8.19
CA THR A 132 7.68 9.54 8.88
C THR A 132 9.09 8.99 9.02
N LYS A 133 9.24 7.77 9.56
CA LYS A 133 10.55 7.13 9.69
C LYS A 133 11.27 6.93 8.36
N SER A 134 10.55 6.52 7.32
CA SER A 134 11.15 6.29 6.01
C SER A 134 11.64 7.59 5.37
N LEU A 135 10.86 8.67 5.47
CA LEU A 135 11.26 9.98 4.93
C LEU A 135 12.45 10.56 5.70
N GLU A 136 12.39 10.57 7.03
CA GLU A 136 13.47 11.06 7.89
C GLU A 136 14.78 10.29 7.67
N ASN A 137 14.73 8.97 7.60
CA ASN A 137 15.89 8.12 7.32
C ASN A 137 16.53 8.37 5.95
N ASN A 138 15.75 8.90 5.00
CA ASN A 138 16.25 9.31 3.67
C ASN A 138 16.62 10.80 3.62
N GLY A 139 16.64 11.49 4.77
CA GLY A 139 17.05 12.89 4.87
C GLY A 139 16.02 13.87 4.32
N LEU A 140 14.77 13.46 4.13
CA LEU A 140 13.68 14.32 3.67
C LEU A 140 13.03 15.08 4.83
N SER A 141 12.59 16.29 4.57
CA SER A 141 11.88 17.14 5.54
C SER A 141 10.37 16.96 5.38
N ILE A 142 9.68 16.69 6.48
CA ILE A 142 8.23 16.47 6.44
C ILE A 142 7.49 17.77 6.74
N VAL A 143 6.53 18.11 5.89
CA VAL A 143 5.55 19.17 6.12
C VAL A 143 4.21 18.54 6.39
N HIS A 144 3.74 18.66 7.62
CA HIS A 144 2.44 18.11 8.02
C HIS A 144 1.30 19.07 7.67
N SER A 145 0.25 18.54 7.03
CA SER A 145 -1.06 19.16 6.92
C SER A 145 -2.04 18.39 7.81
N PRO A 146 -2.38 18.92 9.01
CA PRO A 146 -3.23 18.22 9.96
C PRO A 146 -4.65 18.00 9.42
N LEU A 147 -5.16 16.80 9.62
CA LEU A 147 -6.57 16.52 9.42
C LEU A 147 -7.41 17.21 10.49
N LYS A 148 -8.64 17.53 10.17
CA LYS A 148 -9.65 18.08 11.09
C LYS A 148 -10.76 17.05 11.31
N ILE A 149 -11.40 17.12 12.46
CA ILE A 149 -12.66 16.38 12.71
C ILE A 149 -13.80 17.35 12.46
N ASP A 150 -14.72 16.97 11.58
CA ASP A 150 -15.93 17.78 11.29
C ASP A 150 -17.01 17.62 12.39
N GLU A 151 -18.15 18.31 12.20
CA GLU A 151 -19.26 18.31 13.16
C GLU A 151 -19.89 16.93 13.36
N ASP A 152 -19.76 16.04 12.37
CA ASP A 152 -20.22 14.66 12.41
C ASP A 152 -19.19 13.68 13.00
N GLY A 153 -18.04 14.18 13.46
CA GLY A 153 -16.96 13.36 14.02
C GLY A 153 -16.10 12.67 12.94
N VAL A 154 -16.19 13.11 11.70
CA VAL A 154 -15.45 12.51 10.57
C VAL A 154 -14.13 13.25 10.34
N TRP A 155 -13.05 12.51 10.19
CA TRP A 155 -11.76 13.06 9.81
C TRP A 155 -11.81 13.60 8.37
N ARG A 156 -11.40 14.86 8.18
CA ARG A 156 -11.36 15.57 6.89
C ARG A 156 -10.01 16.19 6.63
N MET A 157 -9.64 16.29 5.36
CA MET A 157 -8.49 17.11 4.96
C MET A 157 -8.79 18.59 5.16
N ASP A 158 -7.83 19.31 5.73
CA ASP A 158 -7.86 20.78 5.80
C ASP A 158 -7.27 21.35 4.52
N PHE A 159 -8.09 21.60 3.52
CA PHE A 159 -7.64 22.07 2.21
C PHE A 159 -7.06 23.49 2.27
N GLU A 160 -7.46 24.32 3.21
CA GLU A 160 -6.89 25.67 3.41
C GLU A 160 -5.46 25.57 3.96
N ASP A 161 -5.26 24.76 5.00
CA ASP A 161 -3.94 24.48 5.56
C ASP A 161 -3.03 23.79 4.53
N MET A 162 -3.56 22.79 3.81
CA MET A 162 -2.84 22.08 2.76
C MET A 162 -2.35 23.05 1.68
N GLU A 163 -3.22 23.94 1.20
CA GLU A 163 -2.86 24.94 0.18
C GLU A 163 -1.82 25.93 0.71
N ALA A 164 -1.98 26.42 1.94
CA ALA A 164 -1.00 27.31 2.56
C ALA A 164 0.38 26.64 2.72
N LYS A 165 0.43 25.38 3.11
CA LYS A 165 1.68 24.60 3.23
C LYS A 165 2.37 24.42 1.89
N LEU A 166 1.62 24.05 0.85
CA LEU A 166 2.14 23.92 -0.52
C LEU A 166 2.69 25.24 -1.04
N ALA A 167 1.97 26.34 -0.83
CA ALA A 167 2.38 27.68 -1.30
C ALA A 167 3.64 28.22 -0.62
N GLN A 168 3.85 27.90 0.66
CA GLN A 168 4.89 28.50 1.47
C GLN A 168 6.19 27.69 1.56
N ASN A 169 6.18 26.43 1.15
CA ASN A 169 7.25 25.50 1.47
C ASN A 169 8.02 24.94 0.27
N ASP A 170 7.71 25.35 -0.95
CA ASP A 170 8.37 24.83 -2.18
C ASP A 170 8.34 23.28 -2.21
N ILE A 171 7.12 22.73 -2.12
CA ILE A 171 6.89 21.29 -2.03
C ILE A 171 6.55 20.76 -3.42
N HIS A 172 7.32 19.79 -3.91
CA HIS A 172 7.12 19.13 -5.20
C HIS A 172 6.75 17.64 -5.11
N ALA A 173 6.60 17.12 -3.90
CA ALA A 173 6.17 15.75 -3.69
C ALA A 173 5.29 15.61 -2.45
N ALA A 174 4.33 14.69 -2.52
CA ALA A 174 3.45 14.35 -1.41
C ALA A 174 3.26 12.84 -1.30
N VAL A 175 3.08 12.34 -0.08
CA VAL A 175 2.56 10.98 0.16
C VAL A 175 1.10 11.09 0.55
N PHE A 176 0.24 10.45 -0.23
CA PHE A 176 -1.20 10.44 -0.06
C PHE A 176 -1.67 9.04 0.32
N CYS A 177 -2.16 8.86 1.54
CA CYS A 177 -2.63 7.57 2.05
C CYS A 177 -4.15 7.43 1.81
N SER A 178 -4.55 6.47 1.00
CA SER A 178 -5.96 6.29 0.59
C SER A 178 -6.28 4.79 0.38
N PRO A 179 -7.03 4.15 1.26
CA PRO A 179 -7.61 4.62 2.54
C PRO A 179 -6.58 5.06 3.56
N HIS A 180 -6.97 6.01 4.43
CA HIS A 180 -6.03 6.69 5.31
C HIS A 180 -5.79 5.93 6.63
N ASN A 181 -4.55 5.61 6.91
CA ASN A 181 -4.08 5.07 8.18
C ASN A 181 -3.35 6.17 8.98
N PRO A 182 -3.69 6.42 10.27
CA PRO A 182 -4.46 5.57 11.18
C PRO A 182 -5.96 5.93 11.31
N CYS A 183 -6.46 6.96 10.65
CA CYS A 183 -7.82 7.44 10.89
C CYS A 183 -8.94 6.54 10.29
N GLY A 184 -8.59 5.51 9.51
CA GLY A 184 -9.56 4.60 8.89
C GLY A 184 -10.46 5.28 7.85
N ARG A 185 -10.01 6.42 7.27
CA ARG A 185 -10.83 7.16 6.30
C ARG A 185 -10.74 6.54 4.91
N VAL A 186 -11.88 6.20 4.36
CA VAL A 186 -12.08 6.02 2.92
C VAL A 186 -12.49 7.38 2.37
N TRP A 187 -11.57 8.03 1.64
CA TRP A 187 -11.84 9.39 1.12
C TRP A 187 -12.97 9.39 0.11
N GLU A 188 -13.85 10.36 0.20
CA GLU A 188 -14.89 10.59 -0.79
C GLU A 188 -14.28 11.15 -2.08
N ARG A 189 -14.92 10.91 -3.23
CA ARG A 189 -14.41 11.35 -4.54
C ARG A 189 -14.04 12.84 -4.57
N TRP A 190 -14.90 13.69 -4.05
CA TRP A 190 -14.67 15.13 -4.03
C TRP A 190 -13.44 15.53 -3.19
N GLU A 191 -13.14 14.78 -2.11
CA GLU A 191 -11.93 15.02 -1.29
C GLU A 191 -10.67 14.69 -2.08
N VAL A 192 -10.67 13.54 -2.79
CA VAL A 192 -9.54 13.16 -3.64
C VAL A 192 -9.38 14.15 -4.80
N GLU A 193 -10.47 14.53 -5.46
CA GLU A 193 -10.47 15.53 -6.54
C GLU A 193 -9.86 16.85 -6.06
N ARG A 194 -10.30 17.35 -4.90
CA ARG A 194 -9.81 18.61 -4.35
C ARG A 194 -8.32 18.55 -3.95
N ALA A 195 -7.89 17.44 -3.34
CA ALA A 195 -6.47 17.24 -3.03
C ALA A 195 -5.62 17.23 -4.31
N MET A 196 -6.06 16.50 -5.34
CA MET A 196 -5.33 16.43 -6.62
C MET A 196 -5.31 17.75 -7.38
N GLU A 197 -6.34 18.59 -7.28
CA GLU A 197 -6.32 19.96 -7.79
C GLU A 197 -5.22 20.82 -7.14
N LEU A 198 -5.05 20.71 -5.83
CA LEU A 198 -3.98 21.40 -5.12
C LEU A 198 -2.60 20.89 -5.50
N TYR A 199 -2.42 19.57 -5.56
CA TYR A 199 -1.16 19.00 -6.04
C TYR A 199 -0.83 19.40 -7.48
N ARG A 200 -1.83 19.50 -8.35
CA ARG A 200 -1.66 20.04 -9.70
C ARG A 200 -1.24 21.50 -9.67
N LYS A 201 -1.89 22.34 -8.87
CA LYS A 201 -1.63 23.77 -8.78
C LYS A 201 -0.19 24.06 -8.37
N TYR A 202 0.39 23.24 -7.52
CA TYR A 202 1.76 23.40 -6.99
C TYR A 202 2.76 22.41 -7.60
N ASP A 203 2.42 21.79 -8.71
CA ASP A 203 3.26 20.85 -9.47
C ASP A 203 3.90 19.73 -8.64
N CYS A 204 3.11 19.12 -7.77
CA CYS A 204 3.55 18.01 -6.93
C CYS A 204 3.38 16.66 -7.64
N VAL A 205 4.39 15.81 -7.58
CA VAL A 205 4.26 14.37 -7.79
C VAL A 205 3.60 13.75 -6.55
N VAL A 206 2.63 12.87 -6.78
CA VAL A 206 1.88 12.22 -5.69
C VAL A 206 2.26 10.74 -5.62
N VAL A 207 2.74 10.30 -4.47
CA VAL A 207 2.89 8.88 -4.14
C VAL A 207 1.65 8.46 -3.36
N SER A 208 0.75 7.74 -4.01
CA SER A 208 -0.51 7.29 -3.40
C SER A 208 -0.32 5.89 -2.83
N ASP A 209 -0.33 5.77 -1.51
CA ASP A 209 -0.37 4.48 -0.83
C ASP A 209 -1.82 3.99 -0.76
N GLU A 210 -2.14 3.00 -1.58
CA GLU A 210 -3.48 2.40 -1.69
C GLU A 210 -3.52 0.95 -1.18
N ILE A 211 -2.60 0.59 -0.27
CA ILE A 211 -2.44 -0.77 0.25
C ILE A 211 -3.70 -1.32 0.95
N TRP A 212 -4.57 -0.43 1.44
CA TRP A 212 -5.82 -0.78 2.12
C TRP A 212 -7.05 -0.78 1.21
N SER A 213 -6.88 -0.57 -0.10
CA SER A 213 -7.96 -0.37 -1.09
C SER A 213 -8.99 -1.50 -1.16
N ASP A 214 -8.61 -2.72 -0.77
CA ASP A 214 -9.49 -3.90 -0.83
C ASP A 214 -10.29 -4.14 0.45
N LEU A 215 -9.84 -3.62 1.60
CA LEU A 215 -10.47 -3.81 2.91
C LEU A 215 -11.40 -2.65 3.23
N ILE A 216 -12.49 -2.55 2.48
CA ILE A 216 -13.48 -1.49 2.57
C ILE A 216 -14.77 -2.04 3.16
N LEU A 217 -15.16 -1.49 4.31
CA LEU A 217 -16.38 -1.93 4.99
C LEU A 217 -17.65 -1.51 4.22
N PRO A 218 -18.79 -2.22 4.41
CA PRO A 218 -20.04 -1.94 3.73
C PRO A 218 -20.48 -0.46 3.85
N GLY A 219 -21.01 0.08 2.77
CA GLY A 219 -21.44 1.48 2.70
C GLY A 219 -20.37 2.46 2.20
N HIS A 220 -19.12 2.01 2.04
CA HIS A 220 -18.02 2.80 1.51
C HIS A 220 -17.49 2.22 0.20
N ARG A 221 -16.79 3.03 -0.58
CA ARG A 221 -16.12 2.60 -1.81
C ARG A 221 -14.79 3.32 -1.95
N HIS A 222 -13.73 2.57 -2.17
CA HIS A 222 -12.44 3.14 -2.51
C HIS A 222 -12.49 3.91 -3.84
N VAL A 223 -11.84 5.05 -3.88
CA VAL A 223 -11.65 5.86 -5.09
C VAL A 223 -10.16 5.88 -5.40
N PRO A 224 -9.69 5.15 -6.42
CA PRO A 224 -8.29 5.21 -6.84
C PRO A 224 -7.89 6.65 -7.17
N THR A 225 -6.80 7.12 -6.60
CA THR A 225 -6.33 8.51 -6.77
C THR A 225 -6.14 8.87 -8.24
N GLN A 226 -5.66 7.92 -9.04
CA GLN A 226 -5.45 8.08 -10.48
C GLN A 226 -6.75 8.16 -11.31
N SER A 227 -7.92 7.88 -10.72
CA SER A 227 -9.20 7.81 -11.43
C SER A 227 -9.95 9.14 -11.46
N VAL A 228 -9.54 10.13 -10.68
CA VAL A 228 -10.34 11.35 -10.49
C VAL A 228 -10.15 12.39 -11.60
N SER A 229 -9.03 12.36 -12.32
CA SER A 229 -8.81 13.22 -13.49
C SER A 229 -7.63 12.72 -14.35
N ASP A 230 -7.52 13.21 -15.58
CA ASP A 230 -6.37 12.94 -16.45
C ASP A 230 -5.06 13.48 -15.86
N ASP A 231 -5.11 14.60 -15.16
CA ASP A 231 -3.94 15.15 -14.47
C ASP A 231 -3.53 14.27 -13.29
N ALA A 232 -4.48 13.84 -12.47
CA ALA A 232 -4.23 12.89 -11.38
C ALA A 232 -3.58 11.61 -11.91
N ARG A 233 -4.07 11.07 -13.02
CA ARG A 233 -3.50 9.89 -13.67
C ARG A 233 -2.04 10.08 -14.07
N ARG A 234 -1.66 11.27 -14.54
CA ARG A 234 -0.29 11.56 -15.01
C ARG A 234 0.69 11.85 -13.88
N ARG A 235 0.26 12.45 -12.76
CA ARG A 235 1.17 12.87 -11.68
C ARG A 235 1.29 11.89 -10.52
N THR A 236 0.54 10.78 -10.55
CA THR A 236 0.47 9.84 -9.43
C THR A 236 1.24 8.55 -9.72
N VAL A 237 2.03 8.14 -8.75
CA VAL A 237 2.53 6.77 -8.58
C VAL A 237 1.66 6.11 -7.52
N ALA A 238 0.78 5.20 -7.91
CA ALA A 238 -0.07 4.47 -6.99
C ALA A 238 0.59 3.15 -6.58
N LEU A 239 0.56 2.82 -5.30
CA LEU A 239 1.21 1.66 -4.71
C LEU A 239 0.17 0.73 -4.10
N TYR A 240 0.24 -0.53 -4.47
CA TYR A 240 -0.68 -1.59 -4.05
C TYR A 240 0.07 -2.83 -3.59
N ALA A 241 -0.56 -3.65 -2.77
CA ALA A 241 -0.02 -4.95 -2.38
C ALA A 241 -1.13 -5.90 -1.91
N PRO A 242 -1.00 -7.20 -2.12
CA PRO A 242 -1.88 -8.19 -1.50
C PRO A 242 -1.58 -8.41 0.00
N SER A 243 -0.54 -7.75 0.52
CA SER A 243 0.01 -8.02 1.86
C SER A 243 -0.98 -7.73 3.00
N LYS A 244 -1.79 -6.68 2.90
CA LYS A 244 -2.82 -6.37 3.90
C LYS A 244 -4.10 -7.14 3.65
N THR A 245 -4.52 -7.20 2.41
CA THR A 245 -5.73 -7.89 1.98
C THR A 245 -5.72 -9.37 2.34
N PHE A 246 -4.58 -10.06 2.13
CA PHE A 246 -4.45 -11.51 2.29
C PHE A 246 -3.43 -11.94 3.35
N ASN A 247 -3.00 -11.02 4.22
CA ASN A 247 -1.99 -11.29 5.25
C ASN A 247 -0.66 -11.86 4.71
N LEU A 248 -0.12 -11.25 3.67
CA LEU A 248 1.09 -11.68 2.96
C LEU A 248 2.32 -10.77 3.17
N ALA A 249 2.35 -10.00 4.26
CA ALA A 249 3.44 -9.05 4.51
C ALA A 249 4.83 -9.71 4.53
N GLY A 250 4.93 -10.95 5.02
CA GLY A 250 6.18 -11.73 5.04
C GLY A 250 6.73 -12.11 3.66
N LEU A 251 5.93 -11.99 2.59
CA LEU A 251 6.34 -12.23 1.21
C LEU A 251 6.79 -10.96 0.47
N VAL A 252 6.61 -9.79 1.09
CA VAL A 252 7.08 -8.47 0.61
C VAL A 252 6.55 -8.06 -0.78
N GLY A 253 5.70 -8.84 -1.44
CA GLY A 253 5.18 -8.56 -2.78
C GLY A 253 4.30 -7.30 -2.81
N SER A 254 4.70 -6.27 -3.59
CA SER A 254 3.89 -5.09 -3.89
C SER A 254 4.17 -4.61 -5.31
N TYR A 255 3.36 -3.70 -5.81
CA TYR A 255 3.52 -3.17 -7.15
C TYR A 255 3.08 -1.71 -7.23
N HIS A 256 3.69 -1.00 -8.18
CA HIS A 256 3.20 0.33 -8.56
C HIS A 256 2.35 0.27 -9.82
N VAL A 257 1.48 1.26 -9.95
CA VAL A 257 0.79 1.59 -11.19
C VAL A 257 1.19 3.02 -11.58
N ILE A 258 1.83 3.18 -12.75
CA ILE A 258 2.27 4.48 -13.27
C ILE A 258 1.86 4.60 -14.73
N TYR A 259 0.87 5.45 -15.04
CA TYR A 259 0.40 5.67 -16.40
C TYR A 259 1.31 6.57 -17.23
N ASP A 260 1.85 7.63 -16.63
CA ASP A 260 2.74 8.56 -17.33
C ASP A 260 4.09 7.93 -17.63
N LYS A 261 4.47 7.91 -18.89
CA LYS A 261 5.73 7.29 -19.34
C LYS A 261 6.96 7.97 -18.76
N SER A 262 6.94 9.30 -18.62
CA SER A 262 8.09 10.06 -18.09
C SER A 262 8.31 9.77 -16.61
N LEU A 263 7.22 9.74 -15.82
CA LEU A 263 7.25 9.31 -14.43
C LEU A 263 7.78 7.89 -14.30
N ARG A 264 7.25 6.97 -15.09
CA ARG A 264 7.60 5.54 -15.08
C ARG A 264 9.08 5.32 -15.42
N ASP A 265 9.55 5.92 -16.50
CA ASP A 265 10.94 5.82 -16.94
C ASP A 265 11.91 6.33 -15.85
N ARG A 266 11.52 7.41 -15.15
CA ARG A 266 12.34 7.99 -14.09
C ARG A 266 12.42 7.09 -12.86
N VAL A 267 11.28 6.56 -12.40
CA VAL A 267 11.21 5.61 -11.27
C VAL A 267 12.00 4.33 -11.61
N THR A 268 11.74 3.73 -12.77
CA THR A 268 12.42 2.51 -13.22
C THR A 268 13.92 2.72 -13.37
N SER A 269 14.36 3.83 -13.97
CA SER A 269 15.79 4.14 -14.10
C SER A 269 16.48 4.30 -12.75
N ARG A 270 15.79 4.82 -11.75
CA ARG A 270 16.34 4.94 -10.40
C ARG A 270 16.43 3.59 -9.71
N SER A 271 15.37 2.81 -9.73
CA SER A 271 15.29 1.50 -9.08
C SER A 271 16.28 0.49 -9.68
N SER A 272 16.46 0.49 -11.01
CA SER A 272 17.39 -0.41 -11.70
C SER A 272 18.87 -0.18 -11.31
N LYS A 273 19.22 1.04 -10.88
CA LYS A 273 20.61 1.34 -10.46
C LYS A 273 21.02 0.69 -9.15
N CYS A 274 20.06 0.34 -8.31
CA CYS A 274 20.32 -0.28 -7.01
C CYS A 274 19.76 -1.70 -6.89
N HIS A 275 19.22 -2.25 -7.97
CA HIS A 275 18.62 -3.59 -8.00
C HIS A 275 17.58 -3.81 -6.88
N TYR A 276 16.90 -2.74 -6.50
CA TYR A 276 16.00 -2.72 -5.37
C TYR A 276 14.70 -3.50 -5.62
N ASN A 277 14.20 -3.47 -6.86
CA ASN A 277 12.90 -3.99 -7.26
C ASN A 277 12.98 -5.35 -8.00
N ASP A 278 13.96 -6.16 -7.65
CA ASP A 278 14.03 -7.53 -8.15
C ASP A 278 13.03 -8.42 -7.39
N MET A 279 12.08 -8.98 -8.14
CA MET A 279 10.98 -9.77 -7.59
C MET A 279 11.44 -11.12 -7.04
N ASN A 280 10.82 -11.56 -5.94
CA ASN A 280 10.92 -12.95 -5.45
C ASN A 280 9.89 -13.83 -6.18
N VAL A 281 10.32 -14.97 -6.69
CA VAL A 281 9.46 -15.87 -7.47
C VAL A 281 8.26 -16.40 -6.68
N LEU A 282 8.39 -16.66 -5.39
CA LEU A 282 7.28 -17.14 -4.55
C LEU A 282 6.26 -16.01 -4.29
N SER A 283 6.73 -14.77 -4.16
CA SER A 283 5.84 -13.60 -4.06
C SER A 283 4.98 -13.40 -5.30
N MET A 284 5.55 -13.63 -6.49
CA MET A 284 4.80 -13.60 -7.76
C MET A 284 3.67 -14.62 -7.75
N HIS A 285 3.97 -15.87 -7.43
CA HIS A 285 2.97 -16.94 -7.39
C HIS A 285 1.93 -16.73 -6.28
N ALA A 286 2.33 -16.18 -5.14
CA ALA A 286 1.40 -15.82 -4.07
C ALA A 286 0.39 -14.77 -4.51
N LEU A 287 0.83 -13.71 -5.20
CA LEU A 287 -0.07 -12.68 -5.74
C LEU A 287 -1.04 -13.29 -6.78
N VAL A 288 -0.54 -14.10 -7.71
CA VAL A 288 -1.40 -14.79 -8.69
C VAL A 288 -2.43 -15.67 -7.97
N GLY A 289 -2.02 -16.41 -6.94
CA GLY A 289 -2.92 -17.21 -6.11
C GLY A 289 -3.98 -16.38 -5.39
N ALA A 290 -3.58 -15.23 -4.82
CA ALA A 290 -4.45 -14.30 -4.10
C ALA A 290 -5.52 -13.67 -5.02
N TYR A 291 -5.16 -13.36 -6.26
CA TYR A 291 -6.04 -12.66 -7.21
C TYR A 291 -6.85 -13.61 -8.10
N ARG A 292 -6.98 -14.89 -7.72
CA ARG A 292 -7.91 -15.83 -8.32
C ARG A 292 -9.36 -15.54 -7.89
N PRO A 293 -10.38 -16.13 -8.55
CA PRO A 293 -11.79 -15.94 -8.19
C PRO A 293 -12.09 -16.17 -6.70
N GLU A 294 -11.43 -17.15 -6.08
CA GLU A 294 -11.57 -17.45 -4.65
C GLU A 294 -11.09 -16.31 -3.76
N GLY A 295 -10.11 -15.52 -4.22
CA GLY A 295 -9.63 -14.35 -3.49
C GLY A 295 -10.69 -13.25 -3.44
N TYR A 296 -11.46 -13.04 -4.52
CA TYR A 296 -12.59 -12.10 -4.50
C TYR A 296 -13.65 -12.52 -3.47
N GLU A 297 -14.04 -13.80 -3.48
CA GLU A 297 -15.01 -14.34 -2.53
C GLU A 297 -14.51 -14.23 -1.08
N TRP A 298 -13.21 -14.50 -0.87
CA TRP A 298 -12.58 -14.43 0.46
C TRP A 298 -12.62 -13.02 1.03
N VAL A 299 -12.28 -12.02 0.23
CA VAL A 299 -12.31 -10.60 0.66
C VAL A 299 -13.75 -10.15 0.91
N ASP A 300 -14.69 -10.54 0.05
CA ASP A 300 -16.11 -10.16 0.20
C ASP A 300 -16.76 -10.82 1.44
N GLU A 301 -16.29 -11.98 1.87
CA GLU A 301 -16.73 -12.57 3.14
C GLU A 301 -16.05 -11.94 4.38
N LEU A 302 -14.82 -11.42 4.22
CA LEU A 302 -14.07 -10.79 5.30
C LEU A 302 -14.61 -9.39 5.64
N THR A 303 -15.02 -8.62 4.64
CA THR A 303 -15.46 -7.22 4.77
C THR A 303 -16.96 -7.09 4.89
#